data_686311f55e883157e27cfa73392ea9db
#
_entry.id   686311f55e883157e27cfa73392ea9db
#
_cell.length_a   1.000
_cell.length_b   1.000
_cell.length_c   1.000
_cell.angle_alpha   90.00
_cell.angle_beta   90.00
_cell.angle_gamma   90.00
#
_symmetry.space_group_name_H-M   'P 1'
#
loop_
_entity.id
_entity.type
_entity.pdbx_description
1 polymer ?
#
loop_
_entity_poly.entity_id
_entity_poly.type
_entity_poly.pdbx_seq_one_letter_code
_entity_poly.pdbx_strand_id
1 'polypeptide(L)'
;MAGGTVVTGEFDPLVFQTPWSNTLVVPYVLAAIKDAGHTKIAVISDTGGYGKDGVVVIKEQAPELGLAIVADETFNPGDSDVTAQLTKVKATDAQAVLLWTAGKEGAIALKNARDLGVDLPFYGGSGQARTEFAEGAGAAAEGFVFGTGKSLVPENWGQNTEEYAVVSDFATRYEEAYGEAPDIFAGHAFDAVTLLADALGRAGDDPDATALRDALEKTEGVVGFGGTFTFSPDDHNGLTQKDLALYKIQGGKWILAP
;
A
#
# COMPACT_ATOMS: atom_id res chain seq x y z
N MET A 1 7.20 1.71 10.09
CA MET A 1 6.45 2.63 9.20
C MET A 1 5.05 2.07 9.00
N ALA A 2 4.03 2.86 9.04
CA ALA A 2 2.64 2.42 8.99
C ALA A 2 1.88 3.22 7.93
N GLY A 3 1.24 2.53 6.99
CA GLY A 3 0.31 3.11 6.01
C GLY A 3 -1.11 3.25 6.55
N GLY A 4 -1.33 2.94 7.82
CA GLY A 4 -2.64 3.05 8.45
C GLY A 4 -2.95 4.47 8.90
N THR A 5 -4.24 4.86 8.83
CA THR A 5 -4.75 6.15 9.30
C THR A 5 -4.66 6.30 10.82
N VAL A 6 -4.43 5.19 11.54
CA VAL A 6 -4.19 5.22 12.99
C VAL A 6 -3.01 6.10 13.39
N VAL A 7 -2.08 6.34 12.45
CA VAL A 7 -0.91 7.21 12.65
C VAL A 7 -1.26 8.68 12.45
N THR A 8 -2.22 8.99 11.57
CA THR A 8 -2.61 10.36 11.18
C THR A 8 -4.11 10.63 11.31
N GLY A 9 -4.91 9.63 11.72
CA GLY A 9 -6.38 9.72 11.80
C GLY A 9 -6.91 10.57 12.95
N GLU A 10 -6.22 10.58 14.11
CA GLU A 10 -6.33 11.65 15.08
C GLU A 10 -5.15 12.56 14.80
N PHE A 11 -5.42 13.73 14.22
CA PHE A 11 -4.36 14.64 13.80
C PHE A 11 -3.46 15.01 14.98
N ASP A 12 -2.21 14.51 14.93
CA ASP A 12 -1.14 14.94 15.83
C ASP A 12 -0.19 15.83 15.01
N PRO A 13 -0.04 17.11 15.39
CA PRO A 13 0.77 18.07 14.63
C PRO A 13 2.26 17.71 14.57
N LEU A 14 2.73 16.75 15.34
CA LEU A 14 4.13 16.29 15.35
C LEU A 14 4.32 14.95 14.61
N VAL A 15 3.26 14.38 14.03
CA VAL A 15 3.31 13.10 13.32
C VAL A 15 3.18 13.32 11.82
N PHE A 16 4.17 12.82 11.05
CA PHE A 16 4.19 12.82 9.59
C PHE A 16 4.30 11.37 9.08
N GLN A 17 3.69 11.11 7.94
CA GLN A 17 3.62 9.79 7.35
C GLN A 17 4.21 9.79 5.93
N THR A 18 5.23 8.94 5.68
CA THR A 18 5.82 8.77 4.33
C THR A 18 5.19 7.64 3.53
N PRO A 19 4.69 6.52 4.11
CA PRO A 19 3.95 5.51 3.35
C PRO A 19 2.62 6.04 2.81
N TRP A 20 2.20 5.49 1.66
CA TRP A 20 0.86 5.72 1.11
C TRP A 20 -0.21 5.29 2.13
N SER A 21 -1.09 6.21 2.52
CA SER A 21 -2.13 5.95 3.51
C SER A 21 -3.22 5.02 2.97
N ASN A 22 -3.92 4.32 3.87
CA ASN A 22 -5.09 3.53 3.48
C ASN A 22 -6.18 4.41 2.85
N THR A 23 -6.32 5.67 3.28
CA THR A 23 -7.26 6.62 2.67
C THR A 23 -6.93 6.95 1.22
N LEU A 24 -5.70 6.73 0.79
CA LEU A 24 -5.25 6.94 -0.58
C LEU A 24 -5.33 5.65 -1.40
N VAL A 25 -4.84 4.53 -0.84
CA VAL A 25 -4.71 3.25 -1.58
C VAL A 25 -6.05 2.52 -1.70
N VAL A 26 -6.89 2.51 -0.66
CA VAL A 26 -8.17 1.80 -0.66
C VAL A 26 -9.08 2.29 -1.79
N PRO A 27 -9.43 3.58 -1.90
CA PRO A 27 -10.32 4.04 -2.98
C PRO A 27 -9.72 3.79 -4.37
N TYR A 28 -8.40 3.84 -4.52
CA TYR A 28 -7.70 3.53 -5.77
C TYR A 28 -7.92 2.07 -6.20
N VAL A 29 -7.80 1.12 -5.27
CA VAL A 29 -8.04 -0.31 -5.53
C VAL A 29 -9.52 -0.60 -5.73
N LEU A 30 -10.41 0.00 -4.94
CA LEU A 30 -11.87 -0.15 -5.10
C LEU A 30 -12.35 0.35 -6.46
N ALA A 31 -11.79 1.47 -6.95
CA ALA A 31 -12.08 1.96 -8.30
C ALA A 31 -11.69 0.94 -9.37
N ALA A 32 -10.51 0.32 -9.24
CA ALA A 32 -10.08 -0.74 -10.17
C ALA A 32 -11.00 -1.97 -10.15
N ILE A 33 -11.48 -2.37 -8.98
CA ILE A 33 -12.46 -3.47 -8.84
C ILE A 33 -13.76 -3.10 -9.58
N LYS A 34 -14.23 -1.87 -9.43
CA LYS A 34 -15.43 -1.37 -10.12
C LYS A 34 -15.21 -1.31 -11.63
N ASP A 35 -14.08 -0.79 -12.09
CA ASP A 35 -13.75 -0.67 -13.52
C ASP A 35 -13.62 -2.04 -14.20
N ALA A 36 -13.24 -3.08 -13.43
CA ALA A 36 -13.29 -4.47 -13.87
C ALA A 36 -14.75 -5.05 -13.96
N GLY A 37 -15.76 -4.24 -13.64
CA GLY A 37 -17.18 -4.61 -13.76
C GLY A 37 -17.75 -5.32 -12.54
N HIS A 38 -17.04 -5.40 -11.43
CA HIS A 38 -17.54 -6.00 -10.20
C HIS A 38 -18.42 -5.01 -9.42
N THR A 39 -19.44 -5.55 -8.76
CA THR A 39 -20.37 -4.79 -7.90
C THR A 39 -20.52 -5.40 -6.50
N LYS A 40 -20.03 -6.62 -6.29
CA LYS A 40 -20.08 -7.35 -5.03
C LYS A 40 -18.70 -7.87 -4.66
N ILE A 41 -18.23 -7.49 -3.48
CA ILE A 41 -16.91 -7.89 -2.99
C ILE A 41 -17.01 -8.62 -1.66
N ALA A 42 -16.13 -9.59 -1.47
CA ALA A 42 -15.80 -10.10 -0.14
C ALA A 42 -14.53 -9.42 0.35
N VAL A 43 -14.49 -9.04 1.62
CA VAL A 43 -13.31 -8.48 2.28
C VAL A 43 -12.74 -9.55 3.22
N ILE A 44 -11.45 -9.79 3.14
CA ILE A 44 -10.69 -10.62 4.08
C ILE A 44 -9.51 -9.79 4.58
N SER A 45 -9.39 -9.61 5.89
CA SER A 45 -8.34 -8.78 6.47
C SER A 45 -7.72 -9.39 7.72
N ASP A 46 -6.50 -8.96 8.07
CA ASP A 46 -5.95 -9.30 9.38
C ASP A 46 -6.50 -8.38 10.49
N THR A 47 -6.45 -8.88 11.73
CA THR A 47 -6.84 -8.13 12.92
C THR A 47 -5.74 -7.23 13.48
N GLY A 48 -4.63 -7.08 12.78
CA GLY A 48 -3.56 -6.12 13.10
C GLY A 48 -3.94 -4.68 12.77
N GLY A 49 -3.06 -3.74 13.10
CA GLY A 49 -3.34 -2.31 12.90
C GLY A 49 -3.63 -1.94 11.45
N TYR A 50 -2.82 -2.46 10.51
CA TYR A 50 -3.01 -2.17 9.07
C TYR A 50 -4.32 -2.76 8.51
N GLY A 51 -4.63 -4.02 8.86
CA GLY A 51 -5.87 -4.66 8.41
C GLY A 51 -7.11 -3.98 8.95
N LYS A 52 -7.16 -3.73 10.28
CA LYS A 52 -8.29 -3.04 10.92
C LYS A 52 -8.54 -1.66 10.34
N ASP A 53 -7.49 -0.88 10.19
CA ASP A 53 -7.58 0.46 9.64
C ASP A 53 -8.08 0.44 8.19
N GLY A 54 -7.50 -0.42 7.35
CA GLY A 54 -7.94 -0.56 5.97
C GLY A 54 -9.42 -0.94 5.83
N VAL A 55 -9.90 -1.85 6.71
CA VAL A 55 -11.33 -2.25 6.70
C VAL A 55 -12.27 -1.09 7.02
N VAL A 56 -11.88 -0.17 7.92
CA VAL A 56 -12.67 1.03 8.17
C VAL A 56 -12.84 1.84 6.90
N VAL A 57 -11.74 2.14 6.21
CA VAL A 57 -11.76 2.90 4.95
C VAL A 57 -12.52 2.14 3.85
N ILE A 58 -12.34 0.82 3.74
CA ILE A 58 -13.06 -0.01 2.77
C ILE A 58 -14.57 0.09 2.99
N LYS A 59 -15.05 -0.01 4.25
CA LYS A 59 -16.48 0.07 4.57
C LYS A 59 -17.10 1.44 4.30
N GLU A 60 -16.32 2.50 4.43
CA GLU A 60 -16.75 3.86 4.10
C GLU A 60 -16.80 4.06 2.58
N GLN A 61 -15.75 3.66 1.87
CA GLN A 61 -15.57 4.02 0.46
C GLN A 61 -16.28 3.06 -0.52
N ALA A 62 -16.41 1.77 -0.19
CA ALA A 62 -16.99 0.80 -1.12
C ALA A 62 -18.44 1.15 -1.51
N PRO A 63 -19.35 1.53 -0.59
CA PRO A 63 -20.71 1.94 -0.96
C PRO A 63 -20.76 3.19 -1.84
N GLU A 64 -19.87 4.17 -1.64
CA GLU A 64 -19.77 5.39 -2.44
C GLU A 64 -19.41 5.08 -3.89
N LEU A 65 -18.63 4.03 -4.12
CA LEU A 65 -18.27 3.52 -5.44
C LEU A 65 -19.29 2.53 -6.01
N GLY A 66 -20.39 2.24 -5.27
CA GLY A 66 -21.41 1.29 -5.70
C GLY A 66 -20.99 -0.18 -5.58
N LEU A 67 -20.03 -0.48 -4.69
CA LEU A 67 -19.59 -1.82 -4.36
C LEU A 67 -20.30 -2.31 -3.09
N ALA A 68 -21.01 -3.44 -3.17
CA ALA A 68 -21.62 -4.08 -2.01
C ALA A 68 -20.64 -5.06 -1.36
N ILE A 69 -20.39 -4.90 -0.06
CA ILE A 69 -19.61 -5.87 0.72
C ILE A 69 -20.56 -7.00 1.13
N VAL A 70 -20.37 -8.19 0.57
CA VAL A 70 -21.21 -9.37 0.81
C VAL A 70 -20.63 -10.36 1.79
N ALA A 71 -19.34 -10.20 2.14
CA ALA A 71 -18.67 -10.88 3.24
C ALA A 71 -17.59 -9.97 3.81
N ASP A 72 -17.40 -10.04 5.13
CA ASP A 72 -16.36 -9.32 5.87
C ASP A 72 -15.78 -10.29 6.91
N GLU A 73 -14.64 -10.90 6.57
CA GLU A 73 -14.02 -11.95 7.35
C GLU A 73 -12.63 -11.52 7.82
N THR A 74 -12.28 -11.96 9.02
CA THR A 74 -10.98 -11.62 9.62
C THR A 74 -10.20 -12.84 10.05
N PHE A 75 -8.88 -12.72 10.06
CA PHE A 75 -7.91 -13.67 10.61
C PHE A 75 -6.89 -12.94 11.50
N ASN A 76 -6.16 -13.65 12.33
CA ASN A 76 -5.16 -13.03 13.19
C ASN A 76 -3.77 -13.05 12.53
N PRO A 77 -2.93 -12.04 12.79
CA PRO A 77 -1.51 -12.14 12.48
C PRO A 77 -0.92 -13.40 13.12
N GLY A 78 -0.21 -14.19 12.31
CA GLY A 78 0.36 -15.48 12.72
C GLY A 78 -0.52 -16.69 12.39
N ASP A 79 -1.78 -16.52 11.98
CA ASP A 79 -2.62 -17.63 11.53
C ASP A 79 -1.97 -18.34 10.33
N SER A 80 -1.94 -19.67 10.37
CA SER A 80 -1.40 -20.52 9.32
C SER A 80 -2.46 -21.12 8.41
N ASP A 81 -3.74 -20.82 8.68
CA ASP A 81 -4.90 -21.32 7.93
C ASP A 81 -6.04 -20.30 8.01
N VAL A 82 -6.60 -19.96 6.86
CA VAL A 82 -7.76 -19.06 6.70
C VAL A 82 -8.91 -19.75 5.93
N THR A 83 -8.91 -21.08 5.88
CA THR A 83 -9.89 -21.91 5.17
C THR A 83 -11.32 -21.64 5.64
N ALA A 84 -11.51 -21.41 6.95
CA ALA A 84 -12.84 -21.14 7.51
C ALA A 84 -13.44 -19.83 6.96
N GLN A 85 -12.65 -18.78 6.87
CA GLN A 85 -13.03 -17.47 6.32
C GLN A 85 -13.34 -17.60 4.82
N LEU A 86 -12.47 -18.26 4.06
CA LEU A 86 -12.63 -18.48 2.63
C LEU A 86 -13.85 -19.36 2.30
N THR A 87 -14.19 -20.33 3.17
CA THR A 87 -15.40 -21.13 3.02
C THR A 87 -16.66 -20.27 3.13
N LYS A 88 -16.67 -19.28 4.02
CA LYS A 88 -17.78 -18.33 4.12
C LYS A 88 -17.85 -17.45 2.89
N VAL A 89 -16.71 -16.93 2.43
CA VAL A 89 -16.65 -16.14 1.18
C VAL A 89 -17.20 -16.94 -0.01
N LYS A 90 -16.79 -18.21 -0.16
CA LYS A 90 -17.25 -19.11 -1.22
C LYS A 90 -18.76 -19.34 -1.20
N ALA A 91 -19.42 -19.21 -0.05
CA ALA A 91 -20.88 -19.37 0.09
C ALA A 91 -21.66 -18.10 -0.31
N THR A 92 -21.00 -16.99 -0.64
CA THR A 92 -21.63 -15.74 -1.05
C THR A 92 -21.68 -15.61 -2.58
N ASP A 93 -22.31 -14.53 -3.05
CA ASP A 93 -22.32 -14.11 -4.45
C ASP A 93 -21.25 -13.05 -4.75
N ALA A 94 -20.16 -13.03 -4.00
CA ALA A 94 -18.99 -12.18 -4.26
C ALA A 94 -18.46 -12.41 -5.67
N GLN A 95 -18.04 -11.34 -6.32
CA GLN A 95 -17.47 -11.34 -7.67
C GLN A 95 -15.96 -11.11 -7.63
N ALA A 96 -15.45 -10.57 -6.53
CA ALA A 96 -14.04 -10.36 -6.26
C ALA A 96 -13.77 -10.46 -4.75
N VAL A 97 -12.52 -10.74 -4.39
CA VAL A 97 -12.05 -10.73 -3.00
C VAL A 97 -11.05 -9.61 -2.83
N LEU A 98 -11.26 -8.74 -1.85
CA LEU A 98 -10.29 -7.75 -1.40
C LEU A 98 -9.57 -8.30 -0.16
N LEU A 99 -8.30 -8.64 -0.31
CA LEU A 99 -7.41 -9.15 0.73
C LEU A 99 -6.58 -8.01 1.29
N TRP A 100 -6.81 -7.63 2.56
CA TRP A 100 -6.16 -6.48 3.17
C TRP A 100 -5.31 -6.88 4.37
N THR A 101 -4.03 -7.08 4.15
CA THR A 101 -3.04 -7.49 5.15
C THR A 101 -1.64 -7.06 4.70
N ALA A 102 -0.70 -6.97 5.61
CA ALA A 102 0.71 -6.73 5.31
C ALA A 102 1.62 -7.91 5.73
N GLY A 103 1.03 -8.96 6.30
CA GLY A 103 1.75 -10.12 6.79
C GLY A 103 1.92 -11.24 5.74
N LYS A 104 2.70 -12.25 6.11
CA LYS A 104 2.87 -13.49 5.32
C LYS A 104 1.57 -14.27 5.15
N GLU A 105 0.58 -14.01 6.00
CA GLU A 105 -0.74 -14.63 5.99
C GLU A 105 -1.50 -14.33 4.69
N GLY A 106 -1.18 -13.22 4.02
CA GLY A 106 -1.72 -12.92 2.70
C GLY A 106 -1.40 -14.00 1.66
N ALA A 107 -0.16 -14.51 1.67
CA ALA A 107 0.26 -15.61 0.78
C ALA A 107 -0.45 -16.94 1.15
N ILE A 108 -0.64 -17.18 2.46
CA ILE A 108 -1.39 -18.35 2.96
C ILE A 108 -2.85 -18.26 2.49
N ALA A 109 -3.48 -17.08 2.60
CA ALA A 109 -4.85 -16.86 2.16
C ALA A 109 -5.04 -17.19 0.67
N LEU A 110 -4.11 -16.77 -0.19
CA LEU A 110 -4.18 -17.11 -1.62
C LEU A 110 -4.04 -18.62 -1.86
N LYS A 111 -3.12 -19.31 -1.17
CA LYS A 111 -2.97 -20.76 -1.29
C LYS A 111 -4.24 -21.49 -0.85
N ASN A 112 -4.74 -21.16 0.33
CA ASN A 112 -5.98 -21.77 0.84
C ASN A 112 -7.17 -21.49 -0.10
N ALA A 113 -7.24 -20.31 -0.71
CA ALA A 113 -8.29 -19.99 -1.68
C ALA A 113 -8.24 -20.92 -2.89
N ARG A 114 -7.05 -21.14 -3.48
CA ARG A 114 -6.89 -22.03 -4.62
C ARG A 114 -7.17 -23.50 -4.26
N ASP A 115 -6.70 -23.95 -3.09
CA ASP A 115 -6.96 -25.29 -2.60
C ASP A 115 -8.46 -25.56 -2.37
N LEU A 116 -9.22 -24.55 -1.94
CA LEU A 116 -10.67 -24.59 -1.80
C LEU A 116 -11.44 -24.43 -3.11
N GLY A 117 -10.78 -24.12 -4.23
CA GLY A 117 -11.41 -23.80 -5.51
C GLY A 117 -12.23 -22.50 -5.43
N VAL A 118 -11.68 -21.47 -4.78
CA VAL A 118 -12.16 -20.09 -4.84
C VAL A 118 -11.49 -19.42 -6.03
N ASP A 119 -12.16 -19.45 -7.19
CA ASP A 119 -11.63 -18.96 -8.47
C ASP A 119 -11.96 -17.47 -8.73
N LEU A 120 -12.31 -16.73 -7.69
CA LEU A 120 -12.56 -15.30 -7.78
C LEU A 120 -11.25 -14.53 -8.01
N PRO A 121 -11.29 -13.37 -8.70
CA PRO A 121 -10.16 -12.45 -8.73
C PRO A 121 -9.89 -11.88 -7.33
N PHE A 122 -8.61 -11.82 -6.98
CA PHE A 122 -8.15 -11.25 -5.72
C PHE A 122 -7.47 -9.91 -5.96
N TYR A 123 -7.81 -8.95 -5.10
CA TYR A 123 -7.24 -7.61 -5.07
C TYR A 123 -6.61 -7.35 -3.70
N GLY A 124 -5.64 -6.43 -3.64
CA GLY A 124 -5.00 -6.02 -2.39
C GLY A 124 -4.37 -4.65 -2.47
N GLY A 125 -3.65 -4.27 -1.42
CA GLY A 125 -2.97 -2.98 -1.31
C GLY A 125 -1.46 -3.09 -1.17
N SER A 126 -0.84 -2.01 -0.72
CA SER A 126 0.61 -1.92 -0.59
C SER A 126 1.24 -2.96 0.35
N GLY A 127 0.46 -3.53 1.27
CA GLY A 127 0.95 -4.59 2.15
C GLY A 127 1.44 -5.85 1.43
N GLN A 128 0.98 -6.09 0.20
CA GLN A 128 1.39 -7.22 -0.65
C GLN A 128 2.51 -6.87 -1.65
N ALA A 129 2.98 -5.63 -1.68
CA ALA A 129 4.06 -5.17 -2.56
C ALA A 129 5.45 -5.64 -2.09
N ARG A 130 5.62 -6.95 -1.91
CA ARG A 130 6.81 -7.59 -1.35
C ARG A 130 7.14 -8.87 -2.09
N THR A 131 8.43 -9.11 -2.30
CA THR A 131 8.93 -10.33 -2.93
C THR A 131 8.48 -11.58 -2.17
N GLU A 132 8.55 -11.54 -0.83
CA GLU A 132 8.17 -12.67 0.04
C GLU A 132 6.68 -13.04 -0.07
N PHE A 133 5.81 -12.06 -0.41
CA PHE A 133 4.41 -12.35 -0.67
C PHE A 133 4.26 -13.15 -1.98
N ALA A 134 4.89 -12.68 -3.06
CA ALA A 134 4.80 -13.33 -4.35
C ALA A 134 5.45 -14.74 -4.32
N GLU A 135 6.62 -14.87 -3.73
CA GLU A 135 7.32 -16.15 -3.56
C GLU A 135 6.55 -17.08 -2.62
N GLY A 136 6.08 -16.54 -1.48
CA GLY A 136 5.30 -17.28 -0.51
C GLY A 136 4.00 -17.84 -1.06
N ALA A 137 3.30 -17.11 -1.92
CA ALA A 137 2.08 -17.55 -2.58
C ALA A 137 2.36 -18.43 -3.81
N GLY A 138 3.49 -18.20 -4.50
CA GLY A 138 3.87 -18.96 -5.69
C GLY A 138 2.78 -18.89 -6.77
N ALA A 139 2.42 -20.04 -7.36
CA ALA A 139 1.38 -20.11 -8.39
C ALA A 139 0.00 -19.61 -7.93
N ALA A 140 -0.27 -19.59 -6.62
CA ALA A 140 -1.54 -19.09 -6.09
C ALA A 140 -1.68 -17.55 -6.24
N ALA A 141 -0.56 -16.83 -6.40
CA ALA A 141 -0.55 -15.40 -6.63
C ALA A 141 -0.85 -15.00 -8.09
N GLU A 142 -0.88 -15.95 -9.03
CA GLU A 142 -1.13 -15.65 -10.44
C GLU A 142 -2.45 -14.91 -10.61
N GLY A 143 -2.39 -13.75 -11.27
CA GLY A 143 -3.55 -12.89 -11.47
C GLY A 143 -3.93 -11.99 -10.30
N PHE A 144 -3.23 -12.04 -9.16
CA PHE A 144 -3.47 -11.12 -8.04
C PHE A 144 -3.16 -9.68 -8.46
N VAL A 145 -4.11 -8.76 -8.20
CA VAL A 145 -3.99 -7.33 -8.52
C VAL A 145 -3.86 -6.52 -7.23
N PHE A 146 -2.95 -5.56 -7.18
CA PHE A 146 -2.78 -4.73 -5.99
C PHE A 146 -2.37 -3.31 -6.33
N GLY A 147 -2.80 -2.37 -5.48
CA GLY A 147 -2.44 -0.96 -5.58
C GLY A 147 -1.25 -0.63 -4.67
N THR A 148 -0.24 0.02 -5.23
CA THR A 148 0.89 0.55 -4.47
C THR A 148 1.57 1.68 -5.26
N GLY A 149 2.67 2.25 -4.74
CA GLY A 149 3.39 3.30 -5.44
C GLY A 149 4.06 2.86 -6.74
N LYS A 150 4.20 3.79 -7.67
CA LYS A 150 4.90 3.59 -8.95
C LYS A 150 6.32 3.12 -8.77
N SER A 151 6.97 3.49 -7.67
CA SER A 151 8.38 3.18 -7.37
C SER A 151 8.67 1.71 -7.15
N LEU A 152 7.64 0.85 -7.00
CA LEU A 152 7.83 -0.60 -7.00
C LEU A 152 8.50 -1.08 -8.31
N VAL A 153 8.21 -0.42 -9.42
CA VAL A 153 8.87 -0.59 -10.72
C VAL A 153 9.19 0.82 -11.23
N PRO A 154 10.43 1.32 -11.03
CA PRO A 154 10.80 2.73 -11.27
C PRO A 154 10.45 3.25 -12.67
N GLU A 155 10.48 2.37 -13.68
CA GLU A 155 10.14 2.71 -15.07
C GLU A 155 8.71 3.26 -15.23
N ASN A 156 7.83 3.01 -14.27
CA ASN A 156 6.45 3.53 -14.28
C ASN A 156 6.37 5.04 -14.07
N TRP A 157 7.44 5.67 -13.60
CA TRP A 157 7.57 7.12 -13.55
C TRP A 157 7.92 7.73 -14.92
N GLY A 158 8.51 6.93 -15.84
CA GLY A 158 9.07 7.39 -17.09
C GLY A 158 10.52 7.88 -16.94
N GLN A 159 11.40 7.41 -17.80
CA GLN A 159 12.86 7.57 -17.69
C GLN A 159 13.39 9.01 -17.68
N ASN A 160 12.57 10.00 -18.05
CA ASN A 160 12.94 11.41 -18.12
C ASN A 160 12.35 12.25 -16.97
N THR A 161 11.81 11.63 -15.95
CA THR A 161 11.24 12.31 -14.78
C THR A 161 12.23 12.39 -13.63
N GLU A 162 12.04 13.35 -12.74
CA GLU A 162 12.84 13.48 -11.52
C GLU A 162 12.61 12.29 -10.58
N GLU A 163 11.35 11.82 -10.48
CA GLU A 163 10.98 10.66 -9.68
C GLU A 163 11.76 9.41 -10.11
N TYR A 164 11.85 9.17 -11.44
CA TYR A 164 12.66 8.05 -11.94
C TYR A 164 14.13 8.18 -11.52
N ALA A 165 14.71 9.38 -11.65
CA ALA A 165 16.10 9.61 -11.31
C ALA A 165 16.37 9.37 -9.81
N VAL A 166 15.49 9.91 -8.93
CA VAL A 166 15.62 9.75 -7.47
C VAL A 166 15.46 8.30 -7.06
N VAL A 167 14.42 7.62 -7.55
CA VAL A 167 14.14 6.22 -7.19
C VAL A 167 15.23 5.29 -7.69
N SER A 168 15.74 5.49 -8.91
CA SER A 168 16.80 4.66 -9.51
C SER A 168 18.14 4.87 -8.82
N ASP A 169 18.50 6.12 -8.45
CA ASP A 169 19.71 6.41 -7.66
C ASP A 169 19.64 5.74 -6.29
N PHE A 170 18.51 5.88 -5.60
CA PHE A 170 18.28 5.21 -4.32
C PHE A 170 18.42 3.70 -4.44
N ALA A 171 17.78 3.07 -5.43
CA ALA A 171 17.82 1.63 -5.63
C ALA A 171 19.25 1.14 -5.90
N THR A 172 19.99 1.85 -6.77
CA THR A 172 21.39 1.53 -7.08
C THR A 172 22.28 1.59 -5.82
N ARG A 173 22.19 2.68 -5.07
CA ARG A 173 23.00 2.86 -3.84
C ARG A 173 22.64 1.87 -2.75
N TYR A 174 21.37 1.51 -2.64
CA TYR A 174 20.92 0.50 -1.70
C TYR A 174 21.47 -0.88 -2.07
N GLU A 175 21.39 -1.28 -3.34
CA GLU A 175 21.91 -2.55 -3.83
C GLU A 175 23.45 -2.63 -3.68
N GLU A 176 24.17 -1.56 -3.96
CA GLU A 176 25.63 -1.48 -3.73
C GLU A 176 26.00 -1.64 -2.26
N ALA A 177 25.17 -1.11 -1.34
CA ALA A 177 25.46 -1.15 0.10
C ALA A 177 25.07 -2.48 0.76
N TYR A 178 23.98 -3.11 0.31
CA TYR A 178 23.37 -4.27 0.99
C TYR A 178 23.36 -5.55 0.16
N GLY A 179 23.63 -5.49 -1.14
CA GLY A 179 23.68 -6.66 -2.04
C GLY A 179 22.30 -7.17 -2.45
N GLU A 180 21.23 -6.40 -2.20
CA GLU A 180 19.86 -6.74 -2.55
C GLU A 180 19.09 -5.47 -2.94
N ALA A 181 18.04 -5.61 -3.75
CA ALA A 181 17.16 -4.50 -4.12
C ALA A 181 16.37 -3.98 -2.90
N PRO A 182 16.10 -2.66 -2.80
CA PRO A 182 15.27 -2.13 -1.73
C PRO A 182 13.82 -2.58 -1.87
N ASP A 183 13.18 -2.81 -0.74
CA ASP A 183 11.72 -2.93 -0.67
C ASP A 183 11.04 -1.57 -0.41
N ILE A 184 9.71 -1.58 -0.35
CA ILE A 184 8.93 -0.36 -0.06
C ILE A 184 9.23 0.23 1.32
N PHE A 185 9.63 -0.59 2.30
CA PHE A 185 9.93 -0.10 3.65
C PHE A 185 11.26 0.65 3.69
N ALA A 186 12.27 0.15 2.97
CA ALA A 186 13.54 0.85 2.79
C ALA A 186 13.31 2.19 2.07
N GLY A 187 12.47 2.20 1.01
CA GLY A 187 12.13 3.41 0.28
C GLY A 187 11.46 4.47 1.16
N HIS A 188 10.46 4.10 1.95
CA HIS A 188 9.80 5.06 2.85
C HIS A 188 10.69 5.51 4.02
N ALA A 189 11.68 4.69 4.44
CA ALA A 189 12.69 5.14 5.40
C ALA A 189 13.63 6.19 4.77
N PHE A 190 14.01 6.00 3.50
CA PHE A 190 14.75 6.99 2.73
C PHE A 190 13.98 8.32 2.64
N ASP A 191 12.67 8.28 2.33
CA ASP A 191 11.81 9.47 2.31
C ASP A 191 11.81 10.20 3.64
N ALA A 192 11.63 9.46 4.75
CA ALA A 192 11.59 10.06 6.08
C ALA A 192 12.87 10.83 6.40
N VAL A 193 14.04 10.26 6.07
CA VAL A 193 15.34 10.91 6.28
C VAL A 193 15.51 12.10 5.33
N THR A 194 15.12 11.98 4.08
CA THR A 194 15.25 13.03 3.05
C THR A 194 14.39 14.24 3.41
N LEU A 195 13.13 14.02 3.74
CA LEU A 195 12.19 15.08 4.13
C LEU A 195 12.61 15.77 5.42
N LEU A 196 13.09 14.98 6.40
CA LEU A 196 13.59 15.54 7.65
C LEU A 196 14.85 16.38 7.44
N ALA A 197 15.79 15.92 6.61
CA ALA A 197 17.03 16.65 6.31
C ALA A 197 16.73 17.96 5.58
N ASP A 198 15.80 17.96 4.61
CA ASP A 198 15.34 19.16 3.91
C ASP A 198 14.68 20.16 4.87
N ALA A 199 13.78 19.69 5.74
CA ALA A 199 13.11 20.52 6.73
C ALA A 199 14.10 21.12 7.75
N LEU A 200 15.07 20.33 8.23
CA LEU A 200 16.14 20.82 9.12
C LEU A 200 16.96 21.93 8.46
N GLY A 201 17.28 21.79 7.17
CA GLY A 201 17.97 22.83 6.40
C GLY A 201 17.20 24.14 6.33
N ARG A 202 15.86 24.10 6.34
CA ARG A 202 14.99 25.28 6.35
C ARG A 202 14.70 25.82 7.76
N ALA A 203 14.70 24.96 8.77
CA ALA A 203 14.36 25.36 10.15
C ALA A 203 15.46 26.16 10.85
N GLY A 204 16.70 26.13 10.34
CA GLY A 204 17.84 26.83 10.90
C GLY A 204 18.59 26.01 11.96
N ASP A 205 19.49 26.68 12.70
CA ASP A 205 20.32 26.06 13.71
C ASP A 205 19.51 25.72 14.97
N ASP A 206 19.61 24.50 15.46
CA ASP A 206 19.03 23.98 16.71
C ASP A 206 17.49 24.23 16.83
N PRO A 207 16.67 23.79 15.83
CA PRO A 207 15.24 24.00 15.86
C PRO A 207 14.57 23.16 16.97
N ASP A 208 13.60 23.74 17.67
CA ASP A 208 12.70 22.97 18.51
C ASP A 208 11.70 22.16 17.68
N ALA A 209 10.91 21.29 18.34
CA ALA A 209 9.94 20.43 17.65
C ALA A 209 8.88 21.25 16.86
N THR A 210 8.51 22.44 17.35
CA THR A 210 7.55 23.32 16.68
C THR A 210 8.14 23.91 15.40
N ALA A 211 9.35 24.44 15.48
CA ALA A 211 10.05 25.00 14.31
C ALA A 211 10.29 23.93 13.23
N LEU A 212 10.63 22.70 13.65
CA LEU A 212 10.83 21.59 12.72
C LEU A 212 9.50 21.16 12.08
N ARG A 213 8.40 21.06 12.86
CA ARG A 213 7.07 20.81 12.31
C ARG A 213 6.68 21.87 11.28
N ASP A 214 6.82 23.15 11.62
CA ASP A 214 6.46 24.27 10.75
C ASP A 214 7.31 24.27 9.45
N ALA A 215 8.53 23.76 9.51
CA ALA A 215 9.37 23.54 8.34
C ALA A 215 8.91 22.35 7.51
N LEU A 216 8.50 21.23 8.14
CA LEU A 216 7.93 20.08 7.45
C LEU A 216 6.62 20.43 6.75
N GLU A 217 5.70 21.15 7.41
CA GLU A 217 4.44 21.61 6.82
C GLU A 217 4.61 22.52 5.59
N LYS A 218 5.80 23.10 5.40
CA LYS A 218 6.17 23.89 4.21
C LYS A 218 6.89 23.07 3.14
N THR A 219 6.94 21.76 3.26
CA THR A 219 7.48 20.88 2.21
C THR A 219 6.58 20.98 0.98
N GLU A 220 7.14 21.36 -0.15
CA GLU A 220 6.42 21.52 -1.42
C GLU A 220 7.22 20.90 -2.56
N GLY A 221 6.65 19.89 -3.22
CA GLY A 221 7.21 19.27 -4.40
C GLY A 221 8.52 18.50 -4.17
N VAL A 222 8.76 17.99 -2.96
CA VAL A 222 9.98 17.19 -2.70
C VAL A 222 9.79 15.78 -3.21
N VAL A 223 10.64 15.40 -4.17
CA VAL A 223 10.60 14.07 -4.77
C VAL A 223 11.32 13.08 -3.88
N GLY A 224 10.63 11.99 -3.54
CA GLY A 224 11.13 10.86 -2.79
C GLY A 224 10.79 9.52 -3.47
N PHE A 225 10.99 8.43 -2.74
CA PHE A 225 10.60 7.10 -3.18
C PHE A 225 9.07 6.96 -3.27
N GLY A 226 8.32 7.51 -2.31
CA GLY A 226 6.85 7.43 -2.29
C GLY A 226 6.17 8.22 -3.40
N GLY A 227 6.83 9.20 -3.96
CA GLY A 227 6.31 10.15 -4.95
C GLY A 227 6.76 11.56 -4.66
N THR A 228 5.94 12.53 -5.04
CA THR A 228 6.22 13.95 -4.84
C THR A 228 5.45 14.48 -3.63
N PHE A 229 6.17 14.70 -2.52
CA PHE A 229 5.59 15.13 -1.25
C PHE A 229 5.29 16.62 -1.23
N THR A 230 4.07 16.95 -0.82
CA THR A 230 3.64 18.32 -0.50
C THR A 230 2.82 18.29 0.78
N PHE A 231 3.42 18.70 1.89
CA PHE A 231 2.75 18.75 3.18
C PHE A 231 1.99 20.06 3.37
N SER A 232 1.08 20.04 4.31
CA SER A 232 0.37 21.24 4.81
C SER A 232 0.00 21.05 6.27
N PRO A 233 -0.47 22.09 6.98
CA PRO A 233 -0.98 21.96 8.35
C PRO A 233 -2.13 20.96 8.52
N ASP A 234 -2.83 20.62 7.43
CA ASP A 234 -3.98 19.69 7.42
C ASP A 234 -3.66 18.34 6.75
N ASP A 235 -2.48 18.21 6.10
CA ASP A 235 -2.06 16.99 5.42
C ASP A 235 -0.57 16.69 5.69
N HIS A 236 -0.32 15.75 6.58
CA HIS A 236 1.01 15.25 6.91
C HIS A 236 1.39 13.95 6.19
N ASN A 237 0.65 13.55 5.15
CA ASN A 237 1.02 12.48 4.23
C ASN A 237 1.53 13.03 2.89
N GLY A 238 0.88 14.05 2.33
CA GLY A 238 1.35 14.85 1.20
C GLY A 238 1.50 14.11 -0.14
N LEU A 239 1.05 12.86 -0.24
CA LEU A 239 1.04 12.03 -1.45
C LEU A 239 -0.35 11.99 -2.08
N THR A 240 -0.42 11.64 -3.36
CA THR A 240 -1.67 11.60 -4.14
C THR A 240 -1.85 10.28 -4.87
N GLN A 241 -3.03 10.05 -5.44
CA GLN A 241 -3.26 8.86 -6.29
C GLN A 241 -2.43 8.88 -7.60
N LYS A 242 -1.86 10.01 -7.99
CA LYS A 242 -0.92 10.10 -9.12
C LYS A 242 0.38 9.36 -8.87
N ASP A 243 0.73 9.17 -7.59
CA ASP A 243 1.92 8.46 -7.15
C ASP A 243 1.72 6.94 -7.13
N LEU A 244 0.47 6.48 -7.30
CA LEU A 244 0.09 5.06 -7.29
C LEU A 244 0.07 4.44 -8.69
N ALA A 245 0.22 3.12 -8.71
CA ALA A 245 -0.01 2.27 -9.85
C ALA A 245 -0.72 0.97 -9.42
N LEU A 246 -1.44 0.35 -10.34
CA LEU A 246 -1.95 -1.00 -10.17
C LEU A 246 -0.95 -1.97 -10.76
N TYR A 247 -0.67 -3.02 -10.02
CA TYR A 247 0.17 -4.12 -10.43
C TYR A 247 -0.62 -5.41 -10.46
N LYS A 248 -0.19 -6.31 -11.34
CA LYS A 248 -0.67 -7.68 -11.42
C LYS A 248 0.52 -8.62 -11.30
N ILE A 249 0.36 -9.71 -10.57
CA ILE A 249 1.34 -10.78 -10.56
C ILE A 249 1.07 -11.67 -11.77
N GLN A 250 2.07 -11.81 -12.64
CA GLN A 250 2.02 -12.67 -13.82
C GLN A 250 3.38 -13.35 -14.02
N GLY A 251 3.36 -14.69 -14.03
CA GLY A 251 4.59 -15.48 -14.13
C GLY A 251 5.58 -15.21 -13.01
N GLY A 252 5.09 -14.91 -11.79
CA GLY A 252 5.89 -14.56 -10.62
C GLY A 252 6.52 -13.16 -10.66
N LYS A 253 6.14 -12.31 -11.61
CA LYS A 253 6.64 -10.93 -11.75
C LYS A 253 5.51 -9.92 -11.59
N TRP A 254 5.86 -8.72 -11.17
CA TRP A 254 4.96 -7.59 -11.15
C TRP A 254 4.94 -6.91 -12.52
N ILE A 255 3.77 -6.81 -13.09
CA ILE A 255 3.52 -6.05 -14.31
C ILE A 255 2.44 -4.99 -14.02
N LEU A 256 2.41 -3.91 -14.77
CA LEU A 256 1.30 -2.97 -14.68
C LEU A 256 -0.01 -3.70 -15.02
N ALA A 257 -1.01 -3.54 -14.17
CA ALA A 257 -2.37 -3.95 -14.48
C ALA A 257 -2.97 -2.95 -15.49
N PRO A 258 -3.82 -3.43 -16.39
CA PRO A 258 -4.52 -2.57 -17.35
C PRO A 258 -5.52 -1.64 -16.67
#